data_15f2855ff457c8b5bf15a3549692ab89
#
_entry.id   15f2855ff457c8b5bf15a3549692ab89
#
_cell.length_a   1.000
_cell.length_b   1.000
_cell.length_c   1.000
_cell.angle_alpha   90.00
_cell.angle_beta   90.00
_cell.angle_gamma   90.00
#
_symmetry.space_group_name_H-M   'P 1'
#
loop_
_entity.id
_entity.type
_entity.pdbx_description
1 polymer ?
#
loop_
_entity_poly.entity_id
_entity_poly.type
_entity_poly.pdbx_seq_one_letter_code
_entity_poly.pdbx_strand_id
1 'polypeptide(L)'
;MLLEGKKAAIFGVANQRSIAYGIASAFKREGAELCFSYLGDALKKRVEPICEELGGAFTFPCDVASDEDIARAAELVAEKWGKLDILVHSVAFANRDDLKGRFIDTSREGFNLAMDISAYSLVAMARAFEPLLNPGASILCMTYYGAQKVITNYNVMGVAKAALEASVRYLAK
;
A
#
# COMPACT_ATOMS: atom_id res chain seq x y z
N MET A 1 -10.71 -17.74 14.87
CA MET A 1 -10.44 -16.67 13.90
C MET A 1 -9.04 -16.89 13.31
N LEU A 2 -8.89 -16.76 12.00
CA LEU A 2 -7.62 -17.10 11.32
C LEU A 2 -6.47 -16.14 11.64
N LEU A 3 -6.77 -14.89 12.01
CA LEU A 3 -5.80 -13.83 12.24
C LEU A 3 -5.81 -13.32 13.70
N GLU A 4 -6.31 -14.11 14.64
CA GLU A 4 -6.36 -13.72 16.05
C GLU A 4 -4.96 -13.40 16.58
N GLY A 5 -4.81 -12.21 17.17
CA GLY A 5 -3.52 -11.72 17.68
C GLY A 5 -2.50 -11.30 16.62
N LYS A 6 -2.86 -11.33 15.32
CA LYS A 6 -2.03 -10.85 14.22
C LYS A 6 -2.16 -9.35 14.06
N LYS A 7 -1.06 -8.67 13.77
CA LYS A 7 -0.95 -7.21 13.59
C LYS A 7 -0.76 -6.88 12.13
N ALA A 8 -1.64 -6.04 11.58
CA ALA A 8 -1.63 -5.67 10.17
C ALA A 8 -1.53 -4.14 9.98
N ALA A 9 -0.50 -3.70 9.28
CA ALA A 9 -0.35 -2.30 8.82
C ALA A 9 -0.88 -2.17 7.40
N ILE A 10 -1.87 -1.29 7.20
CA ILE A 10 -2.60 -1.16 5.94
C ILE A 10 -2.39 0.21 5.32
N PHE A 11 -1.80 0.23 4.14
CA PHE A 11 -1.56 1.42 3.33
C PHE A 11 -2.56 1.48 2.17
N GLY A 12 -3.17 2.67 1.96
CA GLY A 12 -4.02 2.93 0.81
C GLY A 12 -5.52 2.92 1.07
N VAL A 13 -5.96 2.96 2.32
CA VAL A 13 -7.36 3.26 2.63
C VAL A 13 -7.63 4.73 2.33
N ALA A 14 -8.59 5.00 1.45
CA ALA A 14 -9.02 6.35 1.10
C ALA A 14 -10.48 6.63 1.47
N ASN A 15 -11.30 5.59 1.48
CA ASN A 15 -12.72 5.58 1.86
C ASN A 15 -13.20 4.13 1.96
N GLN A 16 -14.46 3.92 2.34
CA GLN A 16 -15.10 2.60 2.46
C GLN A 16 -15.27 1.83 1.14
N ARG A 17 -15.00 2.47 -0.02
CA ARG A 17 -15.01 1.80 -1.34
C ARG A 17 -13.62 1.34 -1.79
N SER A 18 -12.56 1.69 -1.05
CA SER A 18 -11.20 1.24 -1.39
C SER A 18 -11.04 -0.26 -1.13
N ILE A 19 -10.26 -0.92 -1.99
CA ILE A 19 -9.92 -2.35 -1.80
C ILE A 19 -9.26 -2.57 -0.44
N ALA A 20 -8.39 -1.64 -0.01
CA ALA A 20 -7.75 -1.67 1.30
C ALA A 20 -8.75 -1.70 2.47
N TYR A 21 -9.89 -1.00 2.35
CA TYR A 21 -10.96 -1.09 3.35
C TYR A 21 -11.59 -2.48 3.39
N GLY A 22 -11.86 -3.09 2.22
CA GLY A 22 -12.37 -4.46 2.16
C GLY A 22 -11.43 -5.48 2.78
N ILE A 23 -10.11 -5.32 2.55
CA ILE A 23 -9.07 -6.13 3.19
C ILE A 23 -9.08 -5.93 4.70
N ALA A 24 -9.08 -4.67 5.16
CA ALA A 24 -9.11 -4.32 6.57
C ALA A 24 -10.32 -4.92 7.30
N SER A 25 -11.52 -4.80 6.69
CA SER A 25 -12.76 -5.37 7.22
C SER A 25 -12.69 -6.90 7.34
N ALA A 26 -12.11 -7.57 6.34
CA ALA A 26 -11.90 -9.01 6.37
C ALA A 26 -10.90 -9.41 7.48
N PHE A 27 -9.79 -8.70 7.61
CA PHE A 27 -8.80 -8.96 8.65
C PHE A 27 -9.37 -8.73 10.04
N LYS A 28 -10.15 -7.65 10.24
CA LYS A 28 -10.83 -7.39 11.50
C LYS A 28 -11.79 -8.52 11.88
N ARG A 29 -12.59 -8.98 10.94
CA ARG A 29 -13.52 -10.12 11.14
C ARG A 29 -12.77 -11.38 11.57
N GLU A 30 -11.55 -11.57 11.10
CA GLU A 30 -10.70 -12.71 11.43
C GLU A 30 -9.82 -12.49 12.67
N GLY A 31 -9.98 -11.36 13.37
CA GLY A 31 -9.36 -11.12 14.68
C GLY A 31 -8.04 -10.36 14.64
N ALA A 32 -7.63 -9.80 13.50
CA ALA A 32 -6.42 -9.00 13.43
C ALA A 32 -6.56 -7.64 14.14
N GLU A 33 -5.47 -7.17 14.72
CA GLU A 33 -5.27 -5.77 15.10
C GLU A 33 -4.81 -4.97 13.89
N LEU A 34 -5.37 -3.77 13.70
CA LEU A 34 -5.17 -2.97 12.48
C LEU A 34 -4.57 -1.62 12.81
N CYS A 35 -3.66 -1.13 11.97
CA CYS A 35 -3.31 0.27 11.88
C CYS A 35 -3.31 0.75 10.43
N PHE A 36 -3.46 2.06 10.23
CA PHE A 36 -3.69 2.61 8.89
C PHE A 36 -2.80 3.81 8.61
N SER A 37 -2.20 3.84 7.41
CA SER A 37 -1.53 5.03 6.91
C SER A 37 -2.51 5.99 6.24
N TYR A 38 -2.16 7.27 6.23
CA TYR A 38 -2.82 8.30 5.43
C TYR A 38 -1.81 9.28 4.84
N LEU A 39 -2.15 9.89 3.71
CA LEU A 39 -1.36 10.96 3.09
C LEU A 39 -2.10 12.30 3.25
N GLY A 40 -1.54 13.19 4.06
CA GLY A 40 -2.07 14.54 4.26
C GLY A 40 -3.42 14.61 4.97
N ASP A 41 -3.82 15.84 5.33
CA ASP A 41 -5.01 16.09 6.16
C ASP A 41 -6.33 15.68 5.52
N ALA A 42 -6.43 15.71 4.20
CA ALA A 42 -7.66 15.33 3.49
C ALA A 42 -7.96 13.84 3.63
N LEU A 43 -6.94 12.98 3.59
CA LEU A 43 -7.11 11.55 3.84
C LEU A 43 -7.16 11.24 5.32
N LYS A 44 -6.44 11.95 6.17
CA LYS A 44 -6.53 11.82 7.64
C LYS A 44 -7.98 11.87 8.10
N LYS A 45 -8.72 12.91 7.72
CA LYS A 45 -10.14 13.10 8.08
C LYS A 45 -11.08 11.97 7.63
N ARG A 46 -10.64 11.14 6.68
CA ARG A 46 -11.42 9.99 6.20
C ARG A 46 -10.95 8.67 6.83
N VAL A 47 -9.65 8.55 7.07
CA VAL A 47 -9.05 7.31 7.57
C VAL A 47 -9.23 7.17 9.09
N GLU A 48 -9.18 8.26 9.85
CA GLU A 48 -9.40 8.21 11.30
C GLU A 48 -10.79 7.65 11.67
N PRO A 49 -11.92 8.12 11.08
CA PRO A 49 -13.22 7.50 11.34
C PRO A 49 -13.32 6.03 10.91
N ILE A 50 -12.63 5.63 9.84
CA ILE A 50 -12.57 4.24 9.40
C ILE A 50 -11.76 3.39 10.41
N CYS A 51 -10.68 3.93 10.94
CA CYS A 51 -9.92 3.29 11.99
C CYS A 51 -10.79 3.04 13.23
N GLU A 52 -11.55 4.03 13.67
CA GLU A 52 -12.50 3.90 14.78
C GLU A 52 -13.60 2.86 14.48
N GLU A 53 -14.23 2.95 13.30
CA GLU A 53 -15.28 2.02 12.83
C GLU A 53 -14.79 0.56 12.87
N LEU A 54 -13.58 0.30 12.40
CA LEU A 54 -13.00 -1.03 12.36
C LEU A 54 -12.31 -1.43 13.68
N GLY A 55 -12.34 -0.56 14.71
CA GLY A 55 -11.62 -0.80 15.97
C GLY A 55 -10.13 -0.98 15.74
N GLY A 56 -9.56 -0.14 14.87
CA GLY A 56 -8.12 -0.08 14.62
C GLY A 56 -7.37 0.55 15.80
N ALA A 57 -6.10 0.19 15.96
CA ALA A 57 -5.31 0.61 17.11
C ALA A 57 -4.81 2.07 16.97
N PHE A 58 -4.39 2.48 15.77
CA PHE A 58 -3.90 3.83 15.49
C PHE A 58 -3.81 4.12 13.99
N THR A 59 -3.65 5.40 13.68
CA THR A 59 -3.34 5.88 12.33
C THR A 59 -2.01 6.64 12.32
N PHE A 60 -1.39 6.78 11.15
CA PHE A 60 -0.12 7.51 11.00
C PHE A 60 0.03 8.13 9.61
N PRO A 61 0.71 9.29 9.50
CA PRO A 61 1.01 9.90 8.23
C PRO A 61 2.11 9.12 7.50
N CYS A 62 1.99 8.97 6.18
CA CYS A 62 3.06 8.45 5.34
C CYS A 62 2.84 8.82 3.89
N ASP A 63 3.80 9.52 3.28
CA ASP A 63 3.94 9.61 1.84
C ASP A 63 4.87 8.49 1.37
N VAL A 64 4.36 7.58 0.57
CA VAL A 64 5.15 6.44 0.06
C VAL A 64 6.18 6.84 -1.01
N ALA A 65 6.17 8.08 -1.48
CA ALA A 65 7.22 8.67 -2.32
C ALA A 65 8.40 9.24 -1.49
N SER A 66 8.34 9.16 -0.16
CA SER A 66 9.38 9.65 0.76
C SER A 66 9.94 8.50 1.59
N ASP A 67 11.22 8.18 1.39
CA ASP A 67 11.92 7.19 2.21
C ASP A 67 11.93 7.57 3.69
N GLU A 68 11.98 8.88 4.00
CA GLU A 68 11.93 9.39 5.38
C GLU A 68 10.56 9.16 6.02
N ASP A 69 9.47 9.37 5.30
CA ASP A 69 8.12 9.11 5.80
C ASP A 69 7.89 7.63 6.03
N ILE A 70 8.38 6.78 5.11
CA ILE A 70 8.31 5.32 5.25
C ILE A 70 9.11 4.86 6.48
N ALA A 71 10.31 5.40 6.70
CA ALA A 71 11.12 5.08 7.87
C ALA A 71 10.42 5.49 9.18
N ARG A 72 9.87 6.72 9.24
CA ARG A 72 9.09 7.19 10.41
C ARG A 72 7.85 6.34 10.66
N ALA A 73 7.17 5.89 9.60
CA ALA A 73 6.03 4.98 9.73
C ALA A 73 6.45 3.64 10.35
N ALA A 74 7.56 3.06 9.91
CA ALA A 74 8.10 1.83 10.47
C ALA A 74 8.52 2.01 11.95
N GLU A 75 9.20 3.11 12.29
CA GLU A 75 9.56 3.45 13.68
C GLU A 75 8.33 3.56 14.59
N LEU A 76 7.27 4.22 14.13
CA LEU A 76 6.03 4.35 14.91
C LEU A 76 5.36 2.99 15.12
N VAL A 77 5.30 2.14 14.10
CA VAL A 77 4.76 0.78 14.23
C VAL A 77 5.63 -0.05 15.21
N ALA A 78 6.95 0.10 15.15
CA ALA A 78 7.86 -0.54 16.10
C ALA A 78 7.62 -0.07 17.54
N GLU A 79 7.44 1.23 17.75
CA GLU A 79 7.14 1.81 19.08
C GLU A 79 5.83 1.28 19.66
N LYS A 80 4.76 1.23 18.84
CA LYS A 80 3.42 0.82 19.28
C LYS A 80 3.25 -0.69 19.43
N TRP A 81 3.87 -1.46 18.54
CA TRP A 81 3.62 -2.90 18.43
C TRP A 81 4.85 -3.80 18.57
N GLY A 82 6.05 -3.25 18.42
CA GLY A 82 7.30 -4.00 18.40
C GLY A 82 7.49 -4.82 17.11
N LYS A 83 6.51 -5.64 16.76
CA LYS A 83 6.55 -6.53 15.61
C LYS A 83 5.25 -6.46 14.79
N LEU A 84 5.34 -6.92 13.54
CA LEU A 84 4.27 -6.90 12.55
C LEU A 84 4.12 -8.28 11.89
N ASP A 85 2.89 -8.70 11.62
CA ASP A 85 2.60 -9.95 10.93
C ASP A 85 2.19 -9.74 9.47
N ILE A 86 1.54 -8.62 9.17
CA ILE A 86 1.00 -8.35 7.82
C ILE A 86 1.25 -6.91 7.43
N LEU A 87 1.87 -6.71 6.26
CA LEU A 87 2.01 -5.42 5.60
C LEU A 87 1.19 -5.40 4.32
N VAL A 88 0.26 -4.46 4.19
CA VAL A 88 -0.60 -4.32 3.00
C VAL A 88 -0.23 -3.06 2.24
N HIS A 89 0.31 -3.24 1.04
CA HIS A 89 0.56 -2.19 0.06
C HIS A 89 -0.60 -2.12 -0.94
N SER A 90 -1.51 -1.18 -0.72
CA SER A 90 -2.66 -0.91 -1.62
C SER A 90 -2.61 0.52 -2.14
N VAL A 91 -1.42 0.96 -2.56
CA VAL A 91 -1.16 2.32 -3.05
C VAL A 91 -0.83 2.27 -4.53
N ALA A 92 -1.36 3.21 -5.29
CA ALA A 92 -0.99 3.45 -6.68
C ALA A 92 -1.37 4.89 -7.06
N PHE A 93 -0.56 5.49 -7.90
CA PHE A 93 -0.85 6.81 -8.46
C PHE A 93 -0.23 6.95 -9.85
N ALA A 94 -0.95 7.62 -10.74
CA ALA A 94 -0.46 8.15 -12.01
C ALA A 94 -1.25 9.40 -12.36
N ASN A 95 -0.65 10.32 -13.11
CA ASN A 95 -1.35 11.47 -13.64
C ASN A 95 -2.49 11.02 -14.55
N ARG A 96 -3.62 11.70 -14.46
CA ARG A 96 -4.82 11.34 -15.22
C ARG A 96 -4.61 11.35 -16.74
N ASP A 97 -3.77 12.27 -17.22
CA ASP A 97 -3.48 12.40 -18.65
C ASP A 97 -2.60 11.28 -19.17
N ASP A 98 -1.67 10.76 -18.34
CA ASP A 98 -0.83 9.61 -18.67
C ASP A 98 -1.59 8.25 -18.71
N LEU A 99 -2.83 8.23 -18.23
CA LEU A 99 -3.71 7.04 -18.30
C LEU A 99 -4.53 6.97 -19.60
N LYS A 100 -4.57 8.06 -20.38
CA LYS A 100 -5.43 8.19 -21.57
C LYS A 100 -4.60 8.39 -22.83
N GLY A 101 -5.27 8.27 -23.97
CA GLY A 101 -4.63 8.48 -25.27
C GLY A 101 -3.65 7.37 -25.64
N ARG A 102 -2.64 7.71 -26.42
CA ARG A 102 -1.62 6.76 -26.88
C ARG A 102 -0.54 6.58 -25.81
N PHE A 103 -0.16 5.37 -25.53
CA PHE A 103 0.90 5.07 -24.55
C PHE A 103 2.24 5.74 -24.88
N ILE A 104 2.57 5.88 -26.19
CA ILE A 104 3.81 6.52 -26.65
C ILE A 104 3.91 7.99 -26.26
N ASP A 105 2.79 8.64 -25.94
CA ASP A 105 2.76 10.05 -25.55
C ASP A 105 2.94 10.25 -24.02
N THR A 106 3.13 9.16 -23.26
CA THR A 106 3.43 9.22 -21.83
C THR A 106 4.68 10.05 -21.56
N SER A 107 4.57 11.05 -20.68
CA SER A 107 5.71 11.89 -20.34
C SER A 107 6.74 11.12 -19.48
N ARG A 108 8.01 11.56 -19.53
CA ARG A 108 9.06 10.98 -18.66
C ARG A 108 8.73 11.17 -17.18
N GLU A 109 8.25 12.35 -16.83
CA GLU A 109 7.85 12.70 -15.47
C GLU A 109 6.69 11.84 -15.00
N GLY A 110 5.65 11.68 -15.82
CA GLY A 110 4.49 10.85 -15.49
C GLY A 110 4.83 9.37 -15.41
N PHE A 111 5.73 8.89 -16.29
CA PHE A 111 6.24 7.53 -16.20
C PHE A 111 7.00 7.30 -14.89
N ASN A 112 7.95 8.18 -14.54
CA ASN A 112 8.72 8.08 -13.31
C ASN A 112 7.82 8.14 -12.08
N LEU A 113 6.86 9.06 -12.02
CA LEU A 113 5.91 9.21 -10.93
C LEU A 113 5.06 7.94 -10.71
N ALA A 114 4.54 7.37 -11.81
CA ALA A 114 3.75 6.15 -11.73
C ALA A 114 4.57 4.95 -11.24
N MET A 115 5.81 4.82 -11.72
CA MET A 115 6.73 3.75 -11.31
C MET A 115 7.17 3.90 -9.85
N ASP A 116 7.48 5.11 -9.42
CA ASP A 116 7.90 5.42 -8.06
C ASP A 116 6.80 5.06 -7.04
N ILE A 117 5.63 5.68 -7.18
CA ILE A 117 4.53 5.49 -6.22
C ILE A 117 3.88 4.11 -6.33
N SER A 118 3.76 3.53 -7.54
CA SER A 118 2.96 2.32 -7.73
C SER A 118 3.77 1.02 -7.77
N ALA A 119 5.09 1.09 -7.86
CA ALA A 119 5.97 -0.08 -7.90
C ALA A 119 7.12 0.01 -6.90
N TYR A 120 7.96 1.06 -6.97
CA TYR A 120 9.13 1.18 -6.11
C TYR A 120 8.77 1.31 -4.63
N SER A 121 7.68 1.98 -4.30
CA SER A 121 7.22 2.14 -2.92
C SER A 121 7.03 0.81 -2.19
N LEU A 122 6.66 -0.29 -2.88
CA LEU A 122 6.62 -1.62 -2.28
C LEU A 122 8.01 -2.06 -1.81
N VAL A 123 9.04 -1.82 -2.62
CA VAL A 123 10.43 -2.19 -2.29
C VAL A 123 10.94 -1.36 -1.11
N ALA A 124 10.68 -0.05 -1.12
CA ALA A 124 11.04 0.86 -0.04
C ALA A 124 10.33 0.47 1.29
N MET A 125 9.04 0.19 1.23
CA MET A 125 8.27 -0.27 2.39
C MET A 125 8.75 -1.63 2.89
N ALA A 126 9.01 -2.60 2.01
CA ALA A 126 9.53 -3.91 2.41
C ALA A 126 10.85 -3.76 3.16
N ARG A 127 11.78 -2.96 2.64
CA ARG A 127 13.08 -2.66 3.28
C ARG A 127 12.91 -2.05 4.67
N ALA A 128 12.04 -1.05 4.82
CA ALA A 128 11.86 -0.36 6.09
C ALA A 128 11.17 -1.22 7.15
N PHE A 129 10.21 -2.05 6.73
CA PHE A 129 9.43 -2.89 7.64
C PHE A 129 10.04 -4.28 7.89
N GLU A 130 10.99 -4.74 7.07
CA GLU A 130 11.65 -6.06 7.22
C GLU A 130 12.12 -6.33 8.66
N PRO A 131 12.80 -5.40 9.36
CA PRO A 131 13.26 -5.65 10.74
C PRO A 131 12.14 -5.89 11.75
N LEU A 132 10.91 -5.47 11.42
CA LEU A 132 9.73 -5.58 12.28
C LEU A 132 8.92 -6.86 12.01
N LEU A 133 9.15 -7.53 10.88
CA LEU A 133 8.36 -8.67 10.48
C LEU A 133 8.61 -9.88 11.39
N ASN A 134 7.55 -10.51 11.85
CA ASN A 134 7.61 -11.79 12.51
C ASN A 134 7.99 -12.91 11.52
N PRO A 135 8.62 -13.99 11.98
CA PRO A 135 8.77 -15.19 11.16
C PRO A 135 7.39 -15.66 10.63
N GLY A 136 7.27 -15.85 9.32
CA GLY A 136 6.01 -16.18 8.68
C GLY A 136 5.07 -14.99 8.41
N ALA A 137 5.55 -13.75 8.58
CA ALA A 137 4.81 -12.56 8.18
C ALA A 137 4.53 -12.53 6.68
N SER A 138 3.52 -11.78 6.28
CA SER A 138 3.11 -11.63 4.87
C SER A 138 3.15 -10.18 4.42
N ILE A 139 3.69 -9.93 3.23
CA ILE A 139 3.57 -8.66 2.52
C ILE A 139 2.62 -8.85 1.35
N LEU A 140 1.55 -8.06 1.30
CA LEU A 140 0.52 -8.11 0.26
C LEU A 140 0.56 -6.83 -0.56
N CYS A 141 0.37 -6.93 -1.88
CA CYS A 141 0.18 -5.75 -2.73
C CYS A 141 -1.03 -5.91 -3.64
N MET A 142 -1.59 -4.77 -4.08
CA MET A 142 -2.71 -4.74 -5.01
C MET A 142 -2.21 -4.55 -6.44
N THR A 143 -2.44 -5.54 -7.27
CA THR A 143 -2.20 -5.49 -8.71
C THR A 143 -3.50 -5.49 -9.51
N TYR A 144 -3.37 -5.41 -10.82
CA TYR A 144 -4.51 -5.44 -11.74
C TYR A 144 -4.13 -6.14 -13.04
N TYR A 145 -5.12 -6.72 -13.71
CA TYR A 145 -4.95 -7.47 -14.95
C TYR A 145 -4.25 -6.69 -16.08
N GLY A 146 -4.25 -5.35 -15.99
CA GLY A 146 -3.46 -4.47 -16.85
C GLY A 146 -1.94 -4.71 -16.81
N ALA A 147 -1.43 -5.44 -15.83
CA ALA A 147 -0.04 -5.91 -15.78
C ALA A 147 0.26 -6.97 -16.86
N GLN A 148 -0.74 -7.70 -17.34
CA GLN A 148 -0.62 -8.81 -18.27
C GLN A 148 -1.28 -8.55 -19.64
N LYS A 149 -2.30 -7.70 -19.66
CA LYS A 149 -3.07 -7.37 -20.86
C LYS A 149 -3.23 -5.86 -21.01
N VAL A 150 -3.35 -5.40 -22.24
CA VAL A 150 -3.64 -3.99 -22.52
C VAL A 150 -5.09 -3.69 -22.10
N ILE A 151 -5.24 -2.73 -21.21
CA ILE A 151 -6.53 -2.22 -20.75
C ILE A 151 -6.65 -0.77 -21.18
N THR A 152 -7.75 -0.43 -21.82
CA THR A 152 -8.05 0.94 -22.26
C THR A 152 -8.03 1.91 -21.08
N ASN A 153 -7.39 3.07 -21.24
CA ASN A 153 -7.24 4.10 -20.21
C ASN A 153 -6.50 3.64 -18.94
N TYR A 154 -5.58 2.70 -19.10
CA TYR A 154 -4.71 2.25 -18.01
C TYR A 154 -3.22 2.52 -18.27
N ASN A 155 -2.78 2.49 -19.53
CA ASN A 155 -1.47 2.90 -20.04
C ASN A 155 -0.29 2.67 -19.07
N VAL A 156 0.34 3.74 -18.59
CA VAL A 156 1.54 3.68 -17.72
C VAL A 156 1.29 2.89 -16.43
N MET A 157 0.07 2.88 -15.93
CA MET A 157 -0.26 2.09 -14.74
C MET A 157 -0.15 0.59 -14.99
N GLY A 158 -0.47 0.12 -16.21
CA GLY A 158 -0.26 -1.28 -16.59
C GLY A 158 1.22 -1.68 -16.50
N VAL A 159 2.11 -0.82 -16.98
CA VAL A 159 3.56 -1.01 -16.87
C VAL A 159 4.01 -1.00 -15.40
N ALA A 160 3.52 -0.06 -14.60
CA ALA A 160 3.82 0.00 -13.18
C ALA A 160 3.34 -1.25 -12.43
N LYS A 161 2.15 -1.78 -12.76
CA LYS A 161 1.64 -3.03 -12.15
C LYS A 161 2.44 -4.26 -12.59
N ALA A 162 2.95 -4.32 -13.80
CA ALA A 162 3.87 -5.37 -14.24
C ALA A 162 5.20 -5.33 -13.46
N ALA A 163 5.74 -4.12 -13.25
CA ALA A 163 6.92 -3.91 -12.42
C ALA A 163 6.66 -4.30 -10.95
N LEU A 164 5.49 -3.94 -10.41
CA LEU A 164 5.07 -4.35 -9.06
C LEU A 164 5.04 -5.87 -8.90
N GLU A 165 4.44 -6.61 -9.84
CA GLU A 165 4.39 -8.07 -9.82
C GLU A 165 5.79 -8.70 -9.94
N ALA A 166 6.67 -8.11 -10.75
CA ALA A 166 8.06 -8.53 -10.82
C ALA A 166 8.78 -8.31 -9.48
N SER A 167 8.58 -7.14 -8.86
CA SER A 167 9.18 -6.80 -7.56
C SER A 167 8.78 -7.79 -6.47
N VAL A 168 7.52 -8.23 -6.44
CA VAL A 168 7.05 -9.28 -5.49
C VAL A 168 7.89 -10.55 -5.62
N ARG A 169 8.15 -11.00 -6.86
CA ARG A 169 8.95 -12.24 -7.08
C ARG A 169 10.39 -12.11 -6.59
N TYR A 170 11.00 -10.93 -6.74
CA TYR A 170 12.36 -10.67 -6.25
C TYR A 170 12.41 -10.48 -4.74
N LEU A 171 11.41 -9.85 -4.13
CA LEU A 171 11.32 -9.68 -2.68
C LEU A 171 11.04 -10.99 -1.95
N ALA A 172 10.42 -11.96 -2.60
CA ALA A 172 10.09 -13.26 -2.02
C ALA A 172 11.28 -14.25 -1.97
N LYS A 173 12.43 -13.89 -2.56
CA LYS A 173 13.67 -14.70 -2.56
C LYS A 173 14.48 -14.47 -1.30
#